data_45e9f3bdf05d762da82dc573bd0a1fe2
#
_entry.id   45e9f3bdf05d762da82dc573bd0a1fe2
#
_cell.length_a   1.000
_cell.length_b   1.000
_cell.length_c   1.000
_cell.angle_alpha   90.00
_cell.angle_beta   90.00
_cell.angle_gamma   90.00
#
_symmetry.space_group_name_H-M   'P 1'
#
loop_
_entity.id
_entity.type
_entity.pdbx_description
1 polymer ?
#
loop_
_entity_poly.entity_id
_entity_poly.type
_entity_poly.pdbx_seq_one_letter_code
_entity_poly.pdbx_strand_id
1 'polypeptide(L)'
;DDFIDALWLEEGLSKNTLAAYRRDLTLLSQWMSQRNRLLEETTESELNGYFAARHGVTKATSANRRLSVFKRYFRWALRERRVAADPTLRMQTARQALRVPKTLTESQVEALLAAPDAEALIGVRDRTMMELMYASGLRVSELVSLKVFNISLSDNVLRVFGKGNKERLIPYGEVASVWLRQYLSDVRPALLRGNPSDGLFITNRGSKAGSTMSRVMFWMLIKKYAFQAGIT
;
A
#
# COMPACT_ATOMS: atom_id res chain seq x y z
N ASP A 1 7.15 21.09 -10.89
CA ASP A 1 7.83 19.88 -10.41
C ASP A 1 8.95 20.17 -9.37
N ASP A 2 9.48 21.39 -9.33
CA ASP A 2 10.58 21.81 -8.44
C ASP A 2 10.38 21.43 -6.96
N PHE A 3 9.16 21.58 -6.43
CA PHE A 3 8.85 21.15 -5.07
C PHE A 3 9.03 19.64 -4.84
N ILE A 4 8.61 18.84 -5.80
CA ILE A 4 8.75 17.38 -5.72
C ILE A 4 10.22 16.97 -5.81
N ASP A 5 10.99 17.67 -6.65
CA ASP A 5 12.41 17.44 -6.82
C ASP A 5 13.19 17.88 -5.57
N ALA A 6 12.81 19.04 -4.96
CA ALA A 6 13.35 19.47 -3.68
C ALA A 6 13.11 18.44 -2.56
N LEU A 7 11.90 17.90 -2.45
CA LEU A 7 11.58 16.86 -1.45
C LEU A 7 12.35 15.56 -1.68
N TRP A 8 12.63 15.21 -2.92
CA TRP A 8 13.44 14.04 -3.22
C TRP A 8 14.91 14.26 -2.82
N LEU A 9 15.47 15.42 -3.17
CA LEU A 9 16.86 15.75 -2.91
C LEU A 9 17.13 16.01 -1.41
N GLU A 10 16.28 16.79 -0.75
CA GLU A 10 16.50 17.23 0.64
C GLU A 10 16.12 16.15 1.66
N GLU A 11 15.10 15.34 1.37
CA GLU A 11 14.49 14.45 2.36
C GLU A 11 14.47 12.98 1.94
N GLY A 12 14.86 12.64 0.73
CA GLY A 12 14.89 11.27 0.23
C GLY A 12 13.52 10.57 0.27
N LEU A 13 12.42 11.31 0.03
CA LEU A 13 11.09 10.75 0.10
C LEU A 13 10.87 9.65 -0.94
N SER A 14 10.10 8.61 -0.56
CA SER A 14 9.81 7.50 -1.46
C SER A 14 9.03 7.95 -2.72
N LYS A 15 9.24 7.26 -3.84
CA LYS A 15 8.53 7.49 -5.11
C LYS A 15 7.00 7.54 -4.93
N ASN A 16 6.44 6.67 -4.09
CA ASN A 16 5.00 6.63 -3.81
C ASN A 16 4.52 7.88 -3.05
N THR A 17 5.31 8.38 -2.11
CA THR A 17 5.01 9.61 -1.37
C THR A 17 5.05 10.81 -2.31
N LEU A 18 6.08 10.93 -3.14
CA LEU A 18 6.23 11.99 -4.12
C LEU A 18 5.08 11.98 -5.15
N ALA A 19 4.71 10.80 -5.65
CA ALA A 19 3.58 10.64 -6.57
C ALA A 19 2.23 11.03 -5.92
N ALA A 20 2.05 10.73 -4.63
CA ALA A 20 0.85 11.14 -3.89
C ALA A 20 0.80 12.66 -3.70
N TYR A 21 1.94 13.29 -3.37
CA TYR A 21 2.04 14.74 -3.22
C TYR A 21 1.80 15.46 -4.53
N ARG A 22 2.45 14.99 -5.62
CA ARG A 22 2.21 15.52 -6.97
C ARG A 22 0.73 15.48 -7.34
N ARG A 23 0.06 14.35 -7.11
CA ARG A 23 -1.37 14.20 -7.39
C ARG A 23 -2.23 15.20 -6.60
N ASP A 24 -1.96 15.38 -5.32
CA ASP A 24 -2.73 16.29 -4.48
C ASP A 24 -2.56 17.75 -4.93
N LEU A 25 -1.34 18.17 -5.28
CA LEU A 25 -1.06 19.50 -5.79
C LEU A 25 -1.63 19.71 -7.20
N THR A 26 -1.59 18.70 -8.07
CA THR A 26 -2.24 18.76 -9.39
C THR A 26 -3.73 19.01 -9.26
N LEU A 27 -4.40 18.35 -8.30
CA LEU A 27 -5.84 18.57 -8.05
C LEU A 27 -6.14 19.99 -7.53
N LEU A 28 -5.25 20.58 -6.74
CA LEU A 28 -5.39 21.98 -6.32
C LEU A 28 -5.11 22.93 -7.48
N SER A 29 -4.05 22.70 -8.24
CA SER A 29 -3.72 23.51 -9.42
C SER A 29 -4.85 23.53 -10.45
N GLN A 30 -5.46 22.38 -10.74
CA GLN A 30 -6.64 22.28 -11.61
C GLN A 30 -7.84 23.08 -11.06
N TRP A 31 -8.07 23.04 -9.75
CA TRP A 31 -9.11 23.83 -9.11
C TRP A 31 -8.87 25.34 -9.25
N MET A 32 -7.62 25.79 -9.11
CA MET A 32 -7.22 27.19 -9.29
C MET A 32 -7.34 27.61 -10.75
N SER A 33 -6.88 26.79 -11.69
CA SER A 33 -6.96 27.06 -13.14
C SER A 33 -8.39 27.24 -13.62
N GLN A 34 -9.37 26.50 -13.07
CA GLN A 34 -10.80 26.70 -13.36
C GLN A 34 -11.32 28.08 -12.94
N ARG A 35 -10.54 28.83 -12.16
CA ARG A 35 -10.83 30.20 -11.68
C ARG A 35 -9.89 31.23 -12.30
N ASN A 36 -9.16 30.83 -13.36
CA ASN A 36 -8.15 31.64 -14.03
C ASN A 36 -7.06 32.16 -13.07
N ARG A 37 -6.65 31.31 -12.10
CA ARG A 37 -5.63 31.63 -11.11
C ARG A 37 -4.51 30.58 -11.10
N LEU A 38 -3.32 31.05 -10.76
CA LEU A 38 -2.15 30.17 -10.58
C LEU A 38 -2.14 29.56 -9.16
N LEU A 39 -1.39 28.50 -8.99
CA LEU A 39 -1.23 27.83 -7.70
C LEU A 39 -0.58 28.75 -6.65
N GLU A 40 0.34 29.59 -7.08
CA GLU A 40 1.05 30.57 -6.24
C GLU A 40 0.15 31.73 -5.77
N GLU A 41 -0.97 31.95 -6.43
CA GLU A 41 -1.97 32.99 -6.07
C GLU A 41 -3.02 32.46 -5.09
N THR A 42 -2.87 31.23 -4.59
CA THR A 42 -3.83 30.61 -3.69
C THR A 42 -3.94 31.36 -2.37
N THR A 43 -5.15 31.74 -2.00
CA THR A 43 -5.48 32.37 -0.71
C THR A 43 -6.09 31.36 0.27
N GLU A 44 -6.16 31.74 1.55
CA GLU A 44 -6.87 30.96 2.56
C GLU A 44 -8.33 30.70 2.18
N SER A 45 -9.02 31.72 1.62
CA SER A 45 -10.40 31.61 1.18
C SER A 45 -10.57 30.56 0.07
N GLU A 46 -9.64 30.52 -0.89
CA GLU A 46 -9.67 29.53 -1.97
C GLU A 46 -9.39 28.10 -1.48
N LEU A 47 -8.49 27.94 -0.53
CA LEU A 47 -8.28 26.63 0.11
C LEU A 47 -9.54 26.17 0.86
N ASN A 48 -10.19 27.05 1.59
CA ASN A 48 -11.46 26.75 2.25
C ASN A 48 -12.54 26.37 1.22
N GLY A 49 -12.65 27.09 0.11
CA GLY A 49 -13.54 26.76 -1.01
C GLY A 49 -13.21 25.39 -1.63
N TYR A 50 -11.93 25.09 -1.82
CA TYR A 50 -11.47 23.79 -2.32
C TYR A 50 -11.89 22.63 -1.43
N PHE A 51 -11.73 22.76 -0.11
CA PHE A 51 -12.12 21.73 0.85
C PHE A 51 -13.64 21.64 1.00
N ALA A 52 -14.35 22.76 1.01
CA ALA A 52 -15.81 22.82 1.08
C ALA A 52 -16.47 22.10 -0.11
N ALA A 53 -16.00 22.37 -1.33
CA ALA A 53 -16.52 21.72 -2.54
C ALA A 53 -16.30 20.21 -2.58
N ARG A 54 -15.39 19.68 -1.77
CA ARG A 54 -15.07 18.25 -1.68
C ARG A 54 -15.55 17.58 -0.39
N HIS A 55 -16.20 18.31 0.49
CA HIS A 55 -16.60 17.82 1.82
C HIS A 55 -17.49 16.57 1.71
N GLY A 56 -18.46 16.54 0.80
CA GLY A 56 -19.40 15.41 0.63
C GLY A 56 -18.78 14.14 0.00
N VAL A 57 -17.67 14.28 -0.74
CA VAL A 57 -17.07 13.18 -1.52
C VAL A 57 -15.68 12.76 -1.02
N THR A 58 -15.11 13.49 -0.07
CA THR A 58 -13.76 13.21 0.46
C THR A 58 -13.82 12.88 1.95
N LYS A 59 -13.27 11.72 2.33
CA LYS A 59 -13.14 11.34 3.76
C LYS A 59 -12.22 12.35 4.49
N ALA A 60 -12.54 12.66 5.74
CA ALA A 60 -11.75 13.57 6.60
C ALA A 60 -10.25 13.21 6.66
N THR A 61 -9.91 11.90 6.71
CA THR A 61 -8.53 11.42 6.65
C THR A 61 -7.80 11.85 5.37
N SER A 62 -8.48 11.79 4.22
CA SER A 62 -7.91 12.20 2.93
C SER A 62 -7.78 13.72 2.84
N ALA A 63 -8.75 14.46 3.39
CA ALA A 63 -8.69 15.93 3.45
C ALA A 63 -7.52 16.39 4.34
N ASN A 64 -7.34 15.80 5.51
CA ASN A 64 -6.24 16.11 6.42
C ASN A 64 -4.86 15.80 5.80
N ARG A 65 -4.75 14.67 5.07
CA ARG A 65 -3.53 14.34 4.34
C ARG A 65 -3.20 15.40 3.28
N ARG A 66 -4.21 15.81 2.48
CA ARG A 66 -4.03 16.89 1.48
C ARG A 66 -3.62 18.20 2.12
N LEU A 67 -4.27 18.58 3.22
CA LEU A 67 -3.90 19.80 3.96
C LEU A 67 -2.44 19.74 4.42
N SER A 68 -1.97 18.57 4.88
CA SER A 68 -0.55 18.39 5.24
C SER A 68 0.39 18.57 4.05
N VAL A 69 0.00 18.10 2.85
CA VAL A 69 0.75 18.33 1.62
C VAL A 69 0.78 19.81 1.24
N PHE A 70 -0.38 20.50 1.33
CA PHE A 70 -0.49 21.93 1.01
C PHE A 70 0.33 22.79 1.99
N LYS A 71 0.26 22.52 3.30
CA LYS A 71 1.12 23.17 4.30
C LYS A 71 2.59 23.02 3.96
N ARG A 72 2.99 21.84 3.49
CA ARG A 72 4.38 21.57 3.13
C ARG A 72 4.80 22.30 1.87
N TYR A 73 3.93 22.33 0.86
CA TYR A 73 4.15 23.07 -0.39
C TYR A 73 4.26 24.58 -0.15
N PHE A 74 3.30 25.19 0.55
CA PHE A 74 3.31 26.65 0.75
C PHE A 74 4.44 27.11 1.66
N ARG A 75 4.86 26.29 2.63
CA ARG A 75 6.07 26.56 3.42
C ARG A 75 7.33 26.55 2.56
N TRP A 76 7.45 25.58 1.67
CA TRP A 76 8.53 25.53 0.69
C TRP A 76 8.45 26.72 -0.28
N ALA A 77 7.29 27.03 -0.85
CA ALA A 77 7.09 28.12 -1.76
C ALA A 77 7.40 29.50 -1.11
N LEU A 78 7.11 29.67 0.17
CA LEU A 78 7.48 30.86 0.94
C LEU A 78 9.00 30.96 1.12
N ARG A 79 9.66 29.84 1.44
CA ARG A 79 11.13 29.76 1.53
C ARG A 79 11.80 30.14 0.21
N GLU A 80 11.27 29.65 -0.89
CA GLU A 80 11.75 29.91 -2.25
C GLU A 80 11.24 31.25 -2.83
N ARG A 81 10.57 32.07 -2.01
CA ARG A 81 10.01 33.39 -2.41
C ARG A 81 9.05 33.35 -3.59
N ARG A 82 8.38 32.20 -3.82
CA ARG A 82 7.35 32.04 -4.86
C ARG A 82 5.98 32.58 -4.45
N VAL A 83 5.77 32.68 -3.14
CA VAL A 83 4.56 33.28 -2.55
C VAL A 83 4.98 34.28 -1.48
N ALA A 84 4.16 35.33 -1.28
CA ALA A 84 4.42 36.36 -0.27
C ALA A 84 3.97 35.93 1.14
N ALA A 85 3.03 35.02 1.25
CA ALA A 85 2.49 34.52 2.52
C ALA A 85 2.04 33.05 2.37
N ASP A 86 2.07 32.30 3.47
CA ASP A 86 1.55 30.92 3.52
C ASP A 86 0.02 30.94 3.81
N PRO A 87 -0.84 30.62 2.82
CA PRO A 87 -2.28 30.62 3.01
C PRO A 87 -2.80 29.50 3.92
N THR A 88 -1.93 28.58 4.34
CA THR A 88 -2.33 27.44 5.17
C THR A 88 -2.11 27.64 6.67
N LEU A 89 -1.53 28.79 7.10
CA LEU A 89 -1.12 29.03 8.49
C LEU A 89 -2.27 28.84 9.49
N ARG A 90 -3.45 29.36 9.19
CA ARG A 90 -4.62 29.30 10.07
C ARG A 90 -5.49 28.05 9.88
N MET A 91 -5.22 27.26 8.84
CA MET A 91 -6.00 26.08 8.55
C MET A 91 -5.75 24.96 9.56
N GLN A 92 -6.83 24.43 10.11
CA GLN A 92 -6.79 23.31 11.06
C GLN A 92 -7.24 22.01 10.38
N THR A 93 -6.69 20.90 10.86
CA THR A 93 -7.13 19.57 10.44
C THR A 93 -8.51 19.27 11.01
N ALA A 94 -9.38 18.66 10.21
CA ALA A 94 -10.67 18.18 10.69
C ALA A 94 -10.48 17.16 11.82
N ARG A 95 -11.25 17.31 12.89
CA ARG A 95 -11.29 16.33 13.98
C ARG A 95 -11.74 14.98 13.41
N GLN A 96 -11.04 13.93 13.78
CA GLN A 96 -11.40 12.57 13.41
C GLN A 96 -11.85 11.84 14.66
N ALA A 97 -12.96 11.10 14.57
CA ALA A 97 -13.30 10.14 15.61
C ALA A 97 -12.19 9.08 15.69
N LEU A 98 -11.80 8.73 16.90
CA LEU A 98 -10.85 7.64 17.13
C LEU A 98 -11.46 6.34 16.60
N ARG A 99 -10.92 5.86 15.50
CA ARG A 99 -11.38 4.59 14.92
C ARG A 99 -10.53 3.48 15.49
N VAL A 100 -11.06 2.76 16.47
CA VAL A 100 -10.45 1.52 16.95
C VAL A 100 -10.55 0.48 15.81
N PRO A 101 -9.43 -0.08 15.32
CA PRO A 101 -9.48 -1.16 14.35
C PRO A 101 -10.25 -2.35 14.94
N LYS A 102 -11.13 -2.94 14.14
CA LYS A 102 -11.71 -4.26 14.51
C LYS A 102 -10.62 -5.31 14.30
N THR A 103 -10.32 -6.07 15.33
CA THR A 103 -9.43 -7.23 15.26
C THR A 103 -10.25 -8.49 15.01
N LEU A 104 -9.67 -9.45 14.31
CA LEU A 104 -10.24 -10.79 14.18
C LEU A 104 -9.99 -11.55 15.48
N THR A 105 -10.94 -12.41 15.85
CA THR A 105 -10.73 -13.42 16.91
C THR A 105 -9.83 -14.55 16.38
N GLU A 106 -9.27 -15.33 17.29
CA GLU A 106 -8.45 -16.50 16.94
C GLU A 106 -9.21 -17.46 16.03
N SER A 107 -10.45 -17.80 16.39
CA SER A 107 -11.33 -18.67 15.59
C SER A 107 -11.63 -18.08 14.21
N GLN A 108 -11.76 -16.76 14.08
CA GLN A 108 -11.93 -16.12 12.77
C GLN A 108 -10.66 -16.19 11.92
N VAL A 109 -9.48 -16.08 12.53
CA VAL A 109 -8.20 -16.26 11.83
C VAL A 109 -8.06 -17.69 11.35
N GLU A 110 -8.33 -18.69 12.18
CA GLU A 110 -8.31 -20.09 11.80
C GLU A 110 -9.28 -20.39 10.66
N ALA A 111 -10.52 -19.92 10.75
CA ALA A 111 -11.52 -20.09 9.70
C ALA A 111 -11.08 -19.42 8.37
N LEU A 112 -10.48 -18.22 8.44
CA LEU A 112 -9.94 -17.53 7.28
C LEU A 112 -8.79 -18.31 6.63
N LEU A 113 -7.87 -18.82 7.43
CA LEU A 113 -6.76 -19.62 6.96
C LEU A 113 -7.23 -20.95 6.36
N ALA A 114 -8.25 -21.59 6.90
CA ALA A 114 -8.82 -22.84 6.40
C ALA A 114 -9.72 -22.70 5.16
N ALA A 115 -10.14 -21.49 4.80
CA ALA A 115 -11.10 -21.25 3.72
C ALA A 115 -10.59 -21.60 2.29
N PRO A 116 -9.29 -21.50 1.94
CA PRO A 116 -8.80 -21.95 0.65
C PRO A 116 -8.89 -23.48 0.49
N ASP A 117 -9.33 -23.92 -0.69
CA ASP A 117 -9.34 -25.35 -1.04
C ASP A 117 -7.90 -25.88 -1.19
N ALA A 118 -7.47 -26.74 -0.26
CA ALA A 118 -6.13 -27.30 -0.21
C ALA A 118 -5.84 -28.35 -1.32
N GLU A 119 -6.86 -28.84 -2.01
CA GLU A 119 -6.70 -29.77 -3.14
C GLU A 119 -6.47 -29.02 -4.46
N ALA A 120 -6.82 -27.75 -4.52
CA ALA A 120 -6.63 -26.93 -5.70
C ALA A 120 -5.30 -26.17 -5.68
N LEU A 121 -4.56 -26.18 -6.80
CA LEU A 121 -3.26 -25.47 -6.93
C LEU A 121 -3.34 -24.00 -6.47
N ILE A 122 -4.43 -23.32 -6.84
CA ILE A 122 -4.67 -21.93 -6.46
C ILE A 122 -4.96 -21.80 -4.97
N GLY A 123 -5.69 -22.75 -4.40
CA GLY A 123 -5.99 -22.75 -2.98
C GLY A 123 -4.75 -22.98 -2.12
N VAL A 124 -3.86 -23.89 -2.50
CA VAL A 124 -2.57 -24.08 -1.81
C VAL A 124 -1.73 -22.80 -1.87
N ARG A 125 -1.62 -22.15 -3.04
CA ARG A 125 -0.93 -20.87 -3.13
C ARG A 125 -1.52 -19.82 -2.18
N ASP A 126 -2.82 -19.69 -2.20
CA ASP A 126 -3.55 -18.67 -1.44
C ASP A 126 -3.43 -18.94 0.07
N ARG A 127 -3.53 -20.20 0.47
CA ARG A 127 -3.28 -20.64 1.86
C ARG A 127 -1.84 -20.32 2.27
N THR A 128 -0.86 -20.68 1.47
CA THR A 128 0.56 -20.40 1.75
C THR A 128 0.81 -18.89 1.95
N MET A 129 0.20 -18.03 1.11
CA MET A 129 0.32 -16.59 1.26
C MET A 129 -0.22 -16.09 2.61
N MET A 130 -1.37 -16.61 3.01
CA MET A 130 -2.02 -16.19 4.26
C MET A 130 -1.28 -16.71 5.48
N GLU A 131 -0.86 -17.98 5.48
CA GLU A 131 -0.04 -18.58 6.54
C GLU A 131 1.28 -17.83 6.72
N LEU A 132 1.96 -17.52 5.62
CA LEU A 132 3.23 -16.80 5.68
C LEU A 132 3.02 -15.36 6.21
N MET A 133 1.95 -14.69 5.79
CA MET A 133 1.63 -13.34 6.28
C MET A 133 1.28 -13.35 7.77
N TYR A 134 0.51 -14.34 8.22
CA TYR A 134 0.12 -14.48 9.61
C TYR A 134 1.33 -14.77 10.51
N ALA A 135 2.15 -15.75 10.12
CA ALA A 135 3.31 -16.16 10.89
C ALA A 135 4.41 -15.08 10.98
N SER A 136 4.57 -14.26 9.93
CA SER A 136 5.70 -13.32 9.81
C SER A 136 5.32 -11.85 10.04
N GLY A 137 4.04 -11.51 10.09
CA GLY A 137 3.57 -10.13 10.19
C GLY A 137 3.98 -9.23 9.02
N LEU A 138 4.22 -9.81 7.84
CA LEU A 138 4.59 -9.07 6.64
C LEU A 138 3.52 -8.06 6.23
N ARG A 139 3.95 -6.89 5.74
CA ARG A 139 3.02 -6.02 5.02
C ARG A 139 2.63 -6.64 3.69
N VAL A 140 1.41 -6.37 3.22
CA VAL A 140 0.94 -6.90 1.91
C VAL A 140 1.93 -6.60 0.78
N SER A 141 2.51 -5.39 0.76
CA SER A 141 3.50 -5.02 -0.26
C SER A 141 4.77 -5.86 -0.18
N GLU A 142 5.22 -6.22 1.01
CA GLU A 142 6.39 -7.08 1.23
C GLU A 142 6.09 -8.49 0.78
N LEU A 143 4.95 -9.06 1.20
CA LEU A 143 4.53 -10.41 0.82
C LEU A 143 4.47 -10.60 -0.71
N VAL A 144 3.78 -9.71 -1.42
CA VAL A 144 3.61 -9.84 -2.87
C VAL A 144 4.89 -9.54 -3.66
N SER A 145 5.86 -8.84 -3.08
CA SER A 145 7.15 -8.56 -3.71
C SER A 145 8.25 -9.57 -3.39
N LEU A 146 7.97 -10.56 -2.53
CA LEU A 146 8.95 -11.61 -2.22
C LEU A 146 9.40 -12.32 -3.49
N LYS A 147 10.70 -12.62 -3.52
CA LYS A 147 11.34 -13.45 -4.52
C LYS A 147 11.71 -14.80 -3.92
N VAL A 148 11.87 -15.82 -4.76
CA VAL A 148 12.25 -17.15 -4.30
C VAL A 148 13.55 -17.12 -3.50
N PHE A 149 14.54 -16.35 -3.95
CA PHE A 149 15.83 -16.21 -3.28
C PHE A 149 15.79 -15.38 -1.96
N ASN A 150 14.64 -14.81 -1.60
CA ASN A 150 14.45 -14.14 -0.31
C ASN A 150 14.11 -15.10 0.82
N ILE A 151 14.05 -16.40 0.56
CA ILE A 151 13.61 -17.42 1.51
C ILE A 151 14.76 -18.36 1.82
N SER A 152 15.03 -18.59 3.10
CA SER A 152 15.80 -19.72 3.59
C SER A 152 14.84 -20.77 4.13
N LEU A 153 14.75 -21.91 3.44
CA LEU A 153 13.91 -23.04 3.88
C LEU A 153 14.61 -23.87 4.96
N SER A 154 15.95 -23.79 5.09
CA SER A 154 16.71 -24.45 6.14
C SER A 154 16.53 -23.77 7.49
N ASP A 155 16.49 -22.43 7.49
CA ASP A 155 16.49 -21.64 8.71
C ASP A 155 15.09 -21.11 9.05
N ASN A 156 14.09 -21.33 8.18
CA ASN A 156 12.74 -20.78 8.26
C ASN A 156 12.74 -19.25 8.40
N VAL A 157 13.52 -18.56 7.56
CA VAL A 157 13.72 -17.10 7.61
C VAL A 157 13.43 -16.47 6.26
N LEU A 158 12.79 -15.31 6.30
CA LEU A 158 12.55 -14.41 5.15
C LEU A 158 13.48 -13.21 5.23
N ARG A 159 14.03 -12.85 4.08
CA ARG A 159 14.74 -11.58 3.88
C ARG A 159 13.79 -10.56 3.24
N VAL A 160 13.50 -9.48 3.92
CA VAL A 160 12.61 -8.43 3.41
C VAL A 160 13.24 -7.06 3.46
N PHE A 161 12.86 -6.20 2.51
CA PHE A 161 13.32 -4.82 2.43
C PHE A 161 12.20 -3.87 2.86
N GLY A 162 12.45 -3.14 3.94
CA GLY A 162 11.52 -2.17 4.52
C GLY A 162 11.66 -0.77 3.94
N LYS A 163 11.07 0.21 4.62
CA LYS A 163 11.17 1.63 4.27
C LYS A 163 12.65 2.05 4.28
N GLY A 164 13.07 2.76 3.23
CA GLY A 164 14.48 3.19 3.07
C GLY A 164 15.42 2.05 2.67
N ASN A 165 14.89 1.00 2.04
CA ASN A 165 15.67 -0.17 1.59
C ASN A 165 16.44 -0.89 2.73
N LYS A 166 15.98 -0.74 3.97
CA LYS A 166 16.59 -1.46 5.10
C LYS A 166 16.17 -2.91 5.07
N GLU A 167 17.17 -3.79 5.01
CA GLU A 167 16.99 -5.23 5.08
C GLU A 167 16.67 -5.66 6.51
N ARG A 168 15.76 -6.65 6.65
CA ARG A 168 15.51 -7.35 7.90
C ARG A 168 15.22 -8.81 7.64
N LEU A 169 15.67 -9.67 8.55
CA LEU A 169 15.35 -11.08 8.58
C LEU A 169 14.14 -11.29 9.48
N ILE A 170 13.19 -12.08 9.01
CA ILE A 170 11.95 -12.39 9.74
C ILE A 170 11.80 -13.91 9.80
N PRO A 171 11.79 -14.51 10.99
CA PRO A 171 11.47 -15.92 11.11
C PRO A 171 10.00 -16.17 10.80
N TYR A 172 9.70 -17.37 10.28
CA TYR A 172 8.34 -17.87 10.13
C TYR A 172 8.23 -19.27 10.72
N GLY A 173 7.05 -19.57 11.29
CA GLY A 173 6.84 -20.82 12.04
C GLY A 173 6.73 -22.05 11.14
N GLU A 174 6.72 -23.23 11.77
CA GLU A 174 6.71 -24.54 11.11
C GLU A 174 5.49 -24.73 10.20
N VAL A 175 4.29 -24.30 10.61
CA VAL A 175 3.07 -24.40 9.80
C VAL A 175 3.24 -23.68 8.47
N ALA A 176 3.74 -22.46 8.48
CA ALA A 176 4.02 -21.70 7.26
C ALA A 176 5.13 -22.36 6.43
N SER A 177 6.11 -23.01 7.07
CA SER A 177 7.18 -23.75 6.39
C SER A 177 6.64 -24.94 5.60
N VAL A 178 5.74 -25.72 6.17
CA VAL A 178 5.09 -26.86 5.50
C VAL A 178 4.36 -26.40 4.24
N TRP A 179 3.49 -25.39 4.36
CA TRP A 179 2.75 -24.85 3.21
C TRP A 179 3.68 -24.26 2.14
N LEU A 180 4.74 -23.59 2.57
CA LEU A 180 5.70 -22.97 1.66
C LEU A 180 6.51 -24.02 0.88
N ARG A 181 6.92 -25.12 1.52
CA ARG A 181 7.61 -26.24 0.87
C ARG A 181 6.71 -26.89 -0.17
N GLN A 182 5.48 -27.24 0.19
CA GLN A 182 4.50 -27.80 -0.74
C GLN A 182 4.23 -26.86 -1.92
N TYR A 183 4.07 -25.57 -1.66
CA TYR A 183 3.87 -24.58 -2.72
C TYR A 183 5.05 -24.52 -3.69
N LEU A 184 6.28 -24.51 -3.17
CA LEU A 184 7.48 -24.38 -3.99
C LEU A 184 7.79 -25.64 -4.79
N SER A 185 7.58 -26.85 -4.21
CA SER A 185 7.87 -28.12 -4.88
C SER A 185 6.84 -28.47 -5.95
N ASP A 186 5.55 -28.33 -5.65
CA ASP A 186 4.50 -28.93 -6.45
C ASP A 186 3.67 -27.88 -7.20
N VAL A 187 3.24 -26.84 -6.50
CA VAL A 187 2.22 -25.92 -7.00
C VAL A 187 2.82 -24.81 -7.87
N ARG A 188 3.92 -24.21 -7.42
CA ARG A 188 4.53 -23.09 -8.15
C ARG A 188 5.03 -23.50 -9.53
N PRO A 189 5.73 -24.64 -9.73
CA PRO A 189 6.12 -25.11 -11.05
C PRO A 189 4.93 -25.35 -11.98
N ALA A 190 3.84 -25.95 -11.46
CA ALA A 190 2.62 -26.19 -12.21
C ALA A 190 1.92 -24.89 -12.63
N LEU A 191 1.94 -23.85 -11.79
CA LEU A 191 1.39 -22.53 -12.11
C LEU A 191 2.25 -21.73 -13.11
N LEU A 192 3.56 -21.92 -13.08
CA LEU A 192 4.51 -21.26 -14.01
C LEU A 192 4.36 -21.80 -15.44
N ARG A 193 4.00 -23.06 -15.62
CA ARG A 193 3.89 -23.71 -16.94
C ARG A 193 5.12 -23.48 -17.82
N GLY A 194 6.31 -23.54 -17.23
CA GLY A 194 7.59 -23.30 -17.92
C GLY A 194 7.97 -21.82 -18.10
N ASN A 195 7.13 -20.86 -17.74
CA ASN A 195 7.49 -19.44 -17.80
C ASN A 195 8.49 -19.08 -16.71
N PRO A 196 9.56 -18.32 -17.01
CA PRO A 196 10.51 -17.87 -16.01
C PRO A 196 9.90 -16.80 -15.10
N SER A 197 10.10 -16.92 -13.79
CA SER A 197 9.74 -15.87 -12.81
C SER A 197 10.58 -16.04 -11.56
N ASP A 198 11.10 -14.95 -11.05
CA ASP A 198 11.76 -14.89 -9.74
C ASP A 198 10.79 -14.61 -8.59
N GLY A 199 9.57 -14.17 -8.90
CA GLY A 199 8.53 -13.91 -7.92
C GLY A 199 8.15 -15.15 -7.14
N LEU A 200 8.00 -15.01 -5.82
CA LEU A 200 7.54 -16.12 -4.99
C LEU A 200 6.10 -16.48 -5.34
N PHE A 201 5.19 -15.56 -5.15
CA PHE A 201 3.76 -15.76 -5.41
C PHE A 201 3.37 -15.21 -6.77
N ILE A 202 2.91 -16.10 -7.64
CA ILE A 202 2.60 -15.78 -9.03
C ILE A 202 1.12 -15.90 -9.33
N THR A 203 0.68 -15.14 -10.35
CA THR A 203 -0.69 -15.26 -10.90
C THR A 203 -0.71 -16.26 -12.04
N ASN A 204 -1.85 -16.94 -12.21
CA ASN A 204 -2.09 -17.86 -13.33
C ASN A 204 -3.10 -17.29 -14.35
N ARG A 205 -3.48 -16.01 -14.26
CA ARG A 205 -4.56 -15.42 -15.07
C ARG A 205 -4.05 -14.85 -16.39
N GLY A 206 -4.59 -15.36 -17.48
CA GLY A 206 -4.47 -14.83 -18.85
C GLY A 206 -3.04 -14.54 -19.28
N SER A 207 -2.82 -13.44 -19.99
CA SER A 207 -1.51 -12.98 -20.47
C SER A 207 -0.52 -12.63 -19.38
N LYS A 208 -0.94 -12.56 -18.10
CA LYS A 208 -0.09 -12.28 -16.95
C LYS A 208 0.29 -13.55 -16.16
N ALA A 209 0.02 -14.72 -16.69
CA ALA A 209 0.45 -15.97 -16.06
C ALA A 209 1.96 -15.96 -15.81
N GLY A 210 2.40 -16.37 -14.62
CA GLY A 210 3.80 -16.30 -14.18
C GLY A 210 4.26 -14.95 -13.61
N SER A 211 3.48 -13.88 -13.78
CA SER A 211 3.80 -12.58 -13.14
C SER A 211 3.52 -12.63 -11.63
N THR A 212 4.19 -11.78 -10.86
CA THR A 212 3.93 -11.63 -9.42
C THR A 212 2.51 -11.15 -9.13
N MET A 213 1.93 -11.62 -8.03
CA MET A 213 0.63 -11.12 -7.56
C MET A 213 0.71 -9.64 -7.17
N SER A 214 -0.35 -8.89 -7.52
CA SER A 214 -0.46 -7.50 -7.07
C SER A 214 -1.11 -7.41 -5.68
N ARG A 215 -0.87 -6.29 -4.98
CA ARG A 215 -1.54 -5.98 -3.71
C ARG A 215 -3.06 -6.00 -3.82
N VAL A 216 -3.61 -5.52 -4.93
CA VAL A 216 -5.05 -5.49 -5.19
C VAL A 216 -5.60 -6.91 -5.33
N MET A 217 -4.90 -7.78 -6.06
CA MET A 217 -5.29 -9.19 -6.18
C MET A 217 -5.31 -9.88 -4.82
N PHE A 218 -4.28 -9.71 -4.01
CA PHE A 218 -4.22 -10.30 -2.67
C PHE A 218 -5.33 -9.74 -1.76
N TRP A 219 -5.61 -8.45 -1.82
CA TRP A 219 -6.72 -7.84 -1.08
C TRP A 219 -8.07 -8.44 -1.47
N MET A 220 -8.34 -8.61 -2.79
CA MET A 220 -9.55 -9.25 -3.29
C MET A 220 -9.66 -10.71 -2.84
N LEU A 221 -8.54 -11.41 -2.81
CA LEU A 221 -8.43 -12.79 -2.34
C LEU A 221 -8.82 -12.89 -0.86
N ILE A 222 -8.23 -12.07 0.01
CA ILE A 222 -8.59 -12.03 1.44
C ILE A 222 -10.08 -11.71 1.62
N LYS A 223 -10.64 -10.76 0.86
CA LYS A 223 -12.08 -10.45 0.90
C LYS A 223 -12.95 -11.66 0.52
N LYS A 224 -12.57 -12.40 -0.51
CA LYS A 224 -13.27 -13.63 -0.92
C LYS A 224 -13.28 -14.65 0.21
N TYR A 225 -12.12 -14.94 0.79
CA TYR A 225 -12.02 -15.96 1.85
C TYR A 225 -12.62 -15.49 3.17
N ALA A 226 -12.55 -14.20 3.51
CA ALA A 226 -13.26 -13.64 4.66
C ALA A 226 -14.78 -13.84 4.53
N PHE A 227 -15.34 -13.58 3.35
CA PHE A 227 -16.77 -13.83 3.10
C PHE A 227 -17.12 -15.32 3.24
N GLN A 228 -16.30 -16.23 2.70
CA GLN A 228 -16.48 -17.69 2.82
C GLN A 228 -16.39 -18.15 4.28
N ALA A 229 -15.55 -17.52 5.10
CA ALA A 229 -15.39 -17.79 6.52
C ALA A 229 -16.44 -17.09 7.40
N GLY A 230 -17.45 -16.42 6.82
CA GLY A 230 -18.49 -15.69 7.58
C GLY A 230 -17.98 -14.44 8.32
N ILE A 231 -16.85 -13.89 7.90
CA ILE A 231 -16.25 -12.69 8.51
C ILE A 231 -16.75 -11.44 7.76
N THR A 232 -17.39 -10.51 8.49
CA THR A 232 -18.01 -9.26 7.97
C THR A 232 -17.26 -7.99 8.36
#